data_b115eecf870649898e7d3493243b6b19
#
_entry.id   b115eecf870649898e7d3493243b6b19
#
_cell.length_a   1.000
_cell.length_b   1.000
_cell.length_c   1.000
_cell.angle_alpha   90.00
_cell.angle_beta   90.00
_cell.angle_gamma   90.00
#
_symmetry.space_group_name_H-M   'P 1'
#
loop_
_entity.id
_entity.type
_entity.pdbx_description
1 polymer ?
#
loop_
_entity_poly.entity_id
_entity_poly.type
_entity_poly.pdbx_seq_one_letter_code
_entity_poly.pdbx_strand_id
1 'polypeptide(L)'
;DQSLENGGGGEKIAEVNEEDIVVVPRQQTDPVFGVLMAAISFVFAYAGLALQGFGYILLWPAIDFFLLSWAYCFKGSSGHVLMGKNEETGQIGWANFLLFLPWHALYYASWRIKHLLRGEHVYDSVGHGMYVGRLPIHFPEHFPVDCQVIVDLTGEMSAVKASLKGRRYYNAGCIDRLMPDPVALEGIARTLLKEREDVGMYIHCANGHGRSGVFAAIMLVSRGVVEDLDDAKKYLKEKRAVINWQEHQQDVGEEVLMMLKRHTNGGHAAVANRE
;
A
#
# COMPACT_ATOMS: atom_id res chain seq x y z
N ASP A 1 61.68 -32.25 29.46
CA ASP A 1 61.30 -31.38 28.32
C ASP A 1 60.06 -31.97 27.67
N GLN A 2 58.90 -31.46 28.05
CA GLN A 2 57.62 -31.76 27.41
C GLN A 2 57.07 -30.47 26.88
N SER A 3 57.11 -30.34 25.56
CA SER A 3 56.49 -29.29 24.83
C SER A 3 54.93 -29.55 24.74
N LEU A 4 54.18 -28.67 25.33
CA LEU A 4 52.68 -28.59 25.18
C LEU A 4 52.34 -27.97 23.87
N GLU A 5 51.83 -28.73 22.93
CA GLU A 5 51.15 -28.22 21.73
C GLU A 5 49.73 -27.73 22.09
N ASN A 6 49.53 -26.44 21.97
CA ASN A 6 48.23 -25.78 22.06
C ASN A 6 47.50 -25.94 20.73
N GLY A 7 46.54 -26.86 20.67
CA GLY A 7 45.61 -27.00 19.56
C GLY A 7 44.52 -25.91 19.63
N GLY A 8 44.72 -24.80 18.95
CA GLY A 8 43.67 -23.79 18.74
C GLY A 8 42.64 -24.29 17.73
N GLY A 9 41.55 -24.85 18.21
CA GLY A 9 40.34 -25.11 17.40
C GLY A 9 39.64 -23.81 17.12
N GLY A 10 39.96 -23.17 15.98
CA GLY A 10 39.17 -22.08 15.46
C GLY A 10 37.83 -22.64 14.99
N GLU A 11 36.76 -22.38 15.71
CA GLU A 11 35.41 -22.54 15.22
C GLU A 11 35.28 -21.68 13.98
N LYS A 12 35.16 -22.31 12.81
CA LYS A 12 34.73 -21.61 11.58
C LYS A 12 33.29 -21.19 11.81
N ILE A 13 33.10 -19.90 12.06
CA ILE A 13 31.79 -19.26 11.95
C ILE A 13 31.34 -19.52 10.51
N ALA A 14 30.29 -20.31 10.33
CA ALA A 14 29.71 -20.55 9.02
C ALA A 14 29.28 -19.17 8.46
N GLU A 15 29.87 -18.77 7.37
CA GLU A 15 29.38 -17.63 6.60
C GLU A 15 27.94 -17.97 6.18
N VAL A 16 26.99 -17.27 6.78
CA VAL A 16 25.59 -17.32 6.34
C VAL A 16 25.56 -16.67 4.97
N ASN A 17 25.35 -17.46 3.93
CA ASN A 17 25.19 -16.94 2.59
C ASN A 17 23.99 -15.97 2.60
N GLU A 18 24.18 -14.74 2.14
CA GLU A 18 23.10 -13.73 2.02
C GLU A 18 21.93 -14.23 1.14
N GLU A 19 22.15 -15.26 0.33
CA GLU A 19 21.12 -15.90 -0.52
C GLU A 19 20.09 -16.72 0.27
N ASP A 20 20.40 -17.14 1.51
CA ASP A 20 19.54 -18.00 2.34
C ASP A 20 18.61 -17.21 3.27
N ILE A 21 18.69 -15.87 3.29
CA ILE A 21 17.80 -15.05 4.09
C ILE A 21 16.45 -14.98 3.41
N VAL A 22 15.54 -15.87 3.79
CA VAL A 22 14.13 -15.79 3.41
C VAL A 22 13.53 -14.57 4.11
N VAL A 23 13.33 -13.49 3.36
CA VAL A 23 12.58 -12.35 3.88
C VAL A 23 11.13 -12.77 4.00
N VAL A 24 10.71 -13.08 5.22
CA VAL A 24 9.30 -13.29 5.52
C VAL A 24 8.66 -11.92 5.62
N PRO A 25 7.72 -11.57 4.71
CA PRO A 25 7.07 -10.26 4.71
C PRO A 25 6.46 -9.99 6.08
N ARG A 26 6.86 -8.89 6.71
CA ARG A 26 6.32 -8.51 8.02
C ARG A 26 4.88 -8.05 7.83
N GLN A 27 3.94 -8.82 8.33
CA GLN A 27 2.53 -8.45 8.30
C GLN A 27 2.32 -7.18 9.13
N GLN A 28 2.00 -6.08 8.44
CA GLN A 28 1.74 -4.80 9.11
C GLN A 28 0.35 -4.78 9.70
N THR A 29 0.26 -4.36 10.95
CA THR A 29 -1.00 -4.20 11.68
C THR A 29 -1.04 -2.79 12.30
N ASP A 30 -2.23 -2.24 12.52
CA ASP A 30 -2.46 -1.03 13.31
C ASP A 30 -3.40 -1.36 14.48
N PRO A 31 -2.89 -2.00 15.56
CA PRO A 31 -3.73 -2.43 16.66
C PRO A 31 -4.39 -1.27 17.40
N VAL A 32 -3.79 -0.08 17.41
CA VAL A 32 -4.38 1.11 18.04
C VAL A 32 -5.66 1.51 17.33
N PHE A 33 -5.62 1.56 15.99
CA PHE A 33 -6.81 1.84 15.20
C PHE A 33 -7.81 0.70 15.26
N GLY A 34 -7.33 -0.55 15.31
CA GLY A 34 -8.17 -1.73 15.51
C GLY A 34 -8.95 -1.69 16.81
N VAL A 35 -8.32 -1.30 17.93
CA VAL A 35 -8.99 -1.13 19.23
C VAL A 35 -10.05 -0.03 19.17
N LEU A 36 -9.78 1.08 18.47
CA LEU A 36 -10.79 2.12 18.26
C LEU A 36 -12.02 1.58 17.52
N MET A 37 -11.81 0.78 16.47
CA MET A 37 -12.91 0.14 15.72
C MET A 37 -13.68 -0.84 16.62
N ALA A 38 -12.99 -1.59 17.50
CA ALA A 38 -13.64 -2.48 18.47
C ALA A 38 -14.53 -1.69 19.45
N ALA A 39 -14.05 -0.55 19.95
CA ALA A 39 -14.84 0.30 20.84
C ALA A 39 -16.11 0.82 20.16
N ILE A 40 -16.00 1.28 18.91
CA ILE A 40 -17.16 1.71 18.11
C ILE A 40 -18.14 0.54 17.89
N SER A 41 -17.65 -0.64 17.54
CA SER A 41 -18.44 -1.85 17.39
C SER A 41 -19.24 -2.17 18.68
N PHE A 42 -18.54 -2.12 19.82
CA PHE A 42 -19.17 -2.37 21.12
C PHE A 42 -20.30 -1.37 21.43
N VAL A 43 -20.11 -0.08 21.16
CA VAL A 43 -21.13 0.95 21.37
C VAL A 43 -22.37 0.66 20.51
N PHE A 44 -22.20 0.32 19.24
CA PHE A 44 -23.33 -0.04 18.38
C PHE A 44 -24.03 -1.33 18.82
N ALA A 45 -23.27 -2.35 19.22
CA ALA A 45 -23.84 -3.61 19.72
C ALA A 45 -24.65 -3.38 21.00
N TYR A 46 -24.08 -2.64 21.96
CA TYR A 46 -24.77 -2.31 23.20
C TYR A 46 -26.06 -1.52 22.95
N ALA A 47 -25.99 -0.47 22.13
CA ALA A 47 -27.16 0.34 21.77
C ALA A 47 -28.24 -0.50 21.07
N GLY A 48 -27.85 -1.37 20.14
CA GLY A 48 -28.76 -2.25 19.40
C GLY A 48 -29.50 -3.20 20.32
N LEU A 49 -28.80 -3.80 21.28
CA LEU A 49 -29.41 -4.72 22.27
C LEU A 49 -30.26 -3.98 23.30
N ALA A 50 -29.82 -2.79 23.75
CA ALA A 50 -30.53 -2.01 24.76
C ALA A 50 -31.86 -1.42 24.24
N LEU A 51 -31.89 -0.95 23.00
CA LEU A 51 -33.06 -0.34 22.37
C LEU A 51 -34.09 -1.37 21.90
N GLN A 52 -33.66 -2.62 21.67
CA GLN A 52 -34.51 -3.72 21.16
C GLN A 52 -35.28 -3.33 19.87
N GLY A 53 -36.17 -4.20 19.39
CA GLY A 53 -37.01 -3.90 18.23
C GLY A 53 -36.24 -3.32 17.06
N PHE A 54 -36.55 -2.09 16.63
CA PHE A 54 -35.81 -1.39 15.57
C PHE A 54 -34.36 -1.10 15.92
N GLY A 55 -33.95 -1.12 17.18
CA GLY A 55 -32.58 -0.96 17.62
C GLY A 55 -31.63 -2.04 17.06
N TYR A 56 -32.14 -3.22 16.75
CA TYR A 56 -31.34 -4.31 16.17
C TYR A 56 -30.69 -3.94 14.84
N ILE A 57 -31.15 -2.92 14.13
CA ILE A 57 -30.47 -2.43 12.93
C ILE A 57 -29.05 -1.94 13.23
N LEU A 58 -28.78 -1.53 14.48
CA LEU A 58 -27.44 -1.10 14.92
C LEU A 58 -26.44 -2.26 15.05
N LEU A 59 -26.90 -3.51 15.03
CA LEU A 59 -26.03 -4.68 14.97
C LEU A 59 -25.29 -4.76 13.64
N TRP A 60 -25.84 -4.18 12.58
CA TRP A 60 -25.15 -4.11 11.29
C TRP A 60 -23.84 -3.29 11.37
N PRO A 61 -23.83 -1.99 11.75
CA PRO A 61 -22.55 -1.28 11.95
C PRO A 61 -21.68 -1.94 13.04
N ALA A 62 -22.27 -2.59 14.05
CA ALA A 62 -21.48 -3.32 15.04
C ALA A 62 -20.64 -4.43 14.40
N ILE A 63 -21.23 -5.24 13.52
CA ILE A 63 -20.53 -6.30 12.78
C ILE A 63 -19.48 -5.70 11.84
N ASP A 64 -19.82 -4.66 11.10
CA ASP A 64 -18.92 -3.94 10.18
C ASP A 64 -17.66 -3.49 10.92
N PHE A 65 -17.80 -2.71 11.99
CA PHE A 65 -16.65 -2.20 12.77
C PHE A 65 -15.89 -3.31 13.51
N PHE A 66 -16.55 -4.41 13.88
CA PHE A 66 -15.87 -5.59 14.43
C PHE A 66 -14.94 -6.25 13.41
N LEU A 67 -15.41 -6.45 12.18
CA LEU A 67 -14.62 -7.02 11.10
C LEU A 67 -13.43 -6.12 10.74
N LEU A 68 -13.63 -4.79 10.73
CA LEU A 68 -12.54 -3.83 10.55
C LEU A 68 -11.53 -3.90 11.68
N SER A 69 -11.98 -3.95 12.94
CA SER A 69 -11.09 -4.13 14.08
C SER A 69 -10.23 -5.37 13.93
N TRP A 70 -10.84 -6.48 13.56
CA TRP A 70 -10.12 -7.73 13.32
C TRP A 70 -9.10 -7.61 12.18
N ALA A 71 -9.46 -6.90 11.09
CA ALA A 71 -8.56 -6.66 9.98
C ALA A 71 -7.33 -5.85 10.40
N TYR A 72 -7.51 -4.75 11.13
CA TYR A 72 -6.41 -3.90 11.60
C TYR A 72 -5.53 -4.57 12.66
N CYS A 73 -6.12 -5.39 13.55
CA CYS A 73 -5.34 -6.05 14.61
C CYS A 73 -4.58 -7.29 14.14
N PHE A 74 -5.14 -8.06 13.19
CA PHE A 74 -4.65 -9.41 12.92
C PHE A 74 -4.36 -9.71 11.44
N LYS A 75 -4.96 -8.97 10.49
CA LYS A 75 -4.79 -9.23 9.06
C LYS A 75 -3.85 -8.25 8.37
N GLY A 76 -3.66 -7.07 8.91
CA GLY A 76 -2.75 -6.07 8.37
C GLY A 76 -2.97 -5.83 6.88
N SER A 77 -1.90 -5.92 6.10
CA SER A 77 -1.94 -5.72 4.63
C SER A 77 -2.96 -6.61 3.92
N SER A 78 -3.21 -7.83 4.43
CA SER A 78 -4.24 -8.75 3.88
C SER A 78 -5.67 -8.37 4.24
N GLY A 79 -5.88 -7.37 5.11
CA GLY A 79 -7.21 -6.94 5.55
C GLY A 79 -8.12 -6.46 4.42
N HIS A 80 -7.54 -6.00 3.30
CA HIS A 80 -8.28 -5.56 2.12
C HIS A 80 -9.12 -6.67 1.48
N VAL A 81 -8.74 -7.95 1.66
CA VAL A 81 -9.50 -9.10 1.16
C VAL A 81 -10.93 -9.10 1.69
N LEU A 82 -11.14 -8.62 2.94
CA LEU A 82 -12.48 -8.47 3.51
C LEU A 82 -13.35 -7.48 2.74
N MET A 83 -12.74 -6.44 2.17
CA MET A 83 -13.46 -5.45 1.36
C MET A 83 -13.93 -6.04 0.02
N GLY A 84 -13.35 -7.16 -0.42
CA GLY A 84 -13.77 -7.86 -1.63
C GLY A 84 -13.56 -7.06 -2.90
N LYS A 85 -12.53 -6.21 -2.95
CA LYS A 85 -12.15 -5.50 -4.16
C LYS A 85 -11.48 -6.47 -5.14
N ASN A 86 -12.00 -6.53 -6.34
CA ASN A 86 -11.43 -7.33 -7.42
C ASN A 86 -10.20 -6.61 -8.00
N GLU A 87 -9.07 -7.30 -8.07
CA GLU A 87 -7.78 -6.73 -8.47
C GLU A 87 -7.74 -6.31 -9.95
N GLU A 88 -8.47 -7.02 -10.82
CA GLU A 88 -8.49 -6.72 -12.26
C GLU A 88 -9.43 -5.56 -12.59
N THR A 89 -10.61 -5.55 -11.99
CA THR A 89 -11.66 -4.56 -12.29
C THR A 89 -11.63 -3.35 -11.39
N GLY A 90 -10.92 -3.43 -10.26
CA GLY A 90 -10.87 -2.40 -9.22
C GLY A 90 -12.22 -2.18 -8.51
N GLN A 91 -13.20 -3.08 -8.68
CA GLN A 91 -14.54 -2.91 -8.13
C GLN A 91 -14.73 -3.73 -6.85
N ILE A 92 -15.37 -3.14 -5.86
CA ILE A 92 -15.84 -3.86 -4.67
C ILE A 92 -17.15 -4.56 -5.02
N GLY A 93 -17.25 -5.86 -4.68
CA GLY A 93 -18.47 -6.63 -4.87
C GLY A 93 -19.65 -6.04 -4.10
N TRP A 94 -20.86 -6.09 -4.67
CA TRP A 94 -22.05 -5.46 -4.05
C TRP A 94 -22.35 -6.00 -2.64
N ALA A 95 -22.11 -7.30 -2.39
CA ALA A 95 -22.35 -7.90 -1.08
C ALA A 95 -21.37 -7.35 -0.02
N ASN A 96 -20.08 -7.23 -0.37
CA ASN A 96 -19.08 -6.64 0.51
C ASN A 96 -19.34 -5.15 0.70
N PHE A 97 -19.71 -4.42 -0.37
CA PHE A 97 -20.09 -3.02 -0.25
C PHE A 97 -21.26 -2.82 0.70
N LEU A 98 -22.29 -3.67 0.61
CA LEU A 98 -23.44 -3.61 1.52
C LEU A 98 -23.06 -3.97 2.95
N LEU A 99 -22.24 -5.01 3.16
CA LEU A 99 -21.76 -5.40 4.48
C LEU A 99 -21.04 -4.23 5.17
N PHE A 100 -20.12 -3.57 4.48
CA PHE A 100 -19.31 -2.46 4.97
C PHE A 100 -19.91 -1.07 4.69
N LEU A 101 -21.19 -0.99 4.33
CA LEU A 101 -21.86 0.27 3.99
C LEU A 101 -21.80 1.31 5.13
N PRO A 102 -22.02 0.96 6.42
CA PRO A 102 -21.92 1.92 7.52
C PRO A 102 -20.56 2.60 7.58
N TRP A 103 -19.48 1.81 7.48
CA TRP A 103 -18.11 2.35 7.44
C TRP A 103 -17.83 3.11 6.13
N HIS A 104 -18.20 2.58 4.98
CA HIS A 104 -18.04 3.27 3.71
C HIS A 104 -18.70 4.65 3.72
N ALA A 105 -19.94 4.76 4.25
CA ALA A 105 -20.65 6.03 4.34
C ALA A 105 -19.87 7.06 5.18
N LEU A 106 -19.37 6.66 6.35
CA LEU A 106 -18.57 7.51 7.21
C LEU A 106 -17.22 7.85 6.57
N TYR A 107 -16.55 6.86 5.98
CA TYR A 107 -15.26 7.04 5.34
C TYR A 107 -15.35 8.00 4.15
N TYR A 108 -16.29 7.80 3.23
CA TYR A 108 -16.52 8.68 2.08
C TYR A 108 -16.93 10.08 2.52
N ALA A 109 -17.81 10.22 3.50
CA ALA A 109 -18.21 11.52 4.03
C ALA A 109 -17.00 12.27 4.61
N SER A 110 -16.23 11.64 5.49
CA SER A 110 -15.02 12.22 6.09
C SER A 110 -13.97 12.56 5.03
N TRP A 111 -13.78 11.70 4.05
CA TRP A 111 -12.87 11.90 2.94
C TRP A 111 -13.29 13.11 2.09
N ARG A 112 -14.58 13.20 1.72
CA ARG A 112 -15.14 14.35 0.98
C ARG A 112 -14.98 15.67 1.73
N ILE A 113 -15.33 15.69 3.01
CA ILE A 113 -15.20 16.88 3.88
C ILE A 113 -13.74 17.33 3.94
N LYS A 114 -12.81 16.43 4.19
CA LYS A 114 -11.38 16.75 4.22
C LYS A 114 -10.91 17.41 2.92
N HIS A 115 -11.32 16.89 1.77
CA HIS A 115 -10.88 17.42 0.48
C HIS A 115 -11.55 18.76 0.12
N LEU A 116 -12.79 18.98 0.55
CA LEU A 116 -13.44 20.28 0.40
C LEU A 116 -12.77 21.37 1.25
N LEU A 117 -12.34 21.01 2.49
CA LEU A 117 -11.73 21.96 3.40
C LEU A 117 -10.26 22.26 3.10
N ARG A 118 -9.51 21.31 2.56
CA ARG A 118 -8.06 21.45 2.38
C ARG A 118 -7.64 22.11 1.06
N GLY A 119 -8.49 22.12 0.05
CA GLY A 119 -8.17 22.69 -1.27
C GLY A 119 -6.97 22.04 -1.98
N GLU A 120 -6.61 20.80 -1.61
CA GLU A 120 -5.48 20.07 -2.20
C GLU A 120 -5.77 19.69 -3.64
N HIS A 121 -4.75 19.79 -4.51
CA HIS A 121 -4.84 19.26 -5.87
C HIS A 121 -5.16 17.75 -5.85
N VAL A 122 -5.91 17.29 -6.82
CA VAL A 122 -6.25 15.86 -6.94
C VAL A 122 -5.00 15.04 -7.19
N TYR A 123 -4.11 15.56 -8.05
CA TYR A 123 -2.80 14.99 -8.35
C TYR A 123 -1.80 16.07 -8.70
N ASP A 124 -0.54 15.73 -8.60
CA ASP A 124 0.57 16.55 -9.08
C ASP A 124 1.53 15.69 -9.90
N SER A 125 2.16 16.30 -10.90
CA SER A 125 3.25 15.66 -11.64
C SER A 125 4.50 15.68 -10.77
N VAL A 126 5.10 14.50 -10.59
CA VAL A 126 6.35 14.38 -9.83
C VAL A 126 7.57 14.14 -10.74
N GLY A 127 7.38 14.29 -12.05
CA GLY A 127 8.41 14.04 -13.05
C GLY A 127 8.51 12.57 -13.47
N HIS A 128 9.41 12.27 -14.40
CA HIS A 128 9.70 10.91 -14.87
C HIS A 128 8.47 10.12 -15.33
N GLY A 129 7.48 10.80 -15.96
CA GLY A 129 6.21 10.19 -16.37
C GLY A 129 5.26 9.85 -15.25
N MET A 130 5.52 10.26 -14.00
CA MET A 130 4.71 9.90 -12.85
C MET A 130 3.84 11.06 -12.36
N TYR A 131 2.59 10.72 -12.05
CA TYR A 131 1.63 11.56 -11.37
C TYR A 131 1.23 10.90 -10.05
N VAL A 132 1.27 11.63 -8.94
CA VAL A 132 0.89 11.13 -7.62
C VAL A 132 -0.35 11.86 -7.15
N GLY A 133 -1.36 11.11 -6.72
CA GLY A 133 -2.61 11.74 -6.34
C GLY A 133 -3.55 10.88 -5.49
N ARG A 134 -4.74 11.44 -5.28
CA ARG A 134 -5.86 10.79 -4.61
C ARG A 134 -6.78 10.10 -5.61
N LEU A 135 -7.76 9.32 -5.11
CA LEU A 135 -8.78 8.69 -5.96
C LEU A 135 -9.45 9.73 -6.89
N PRO A 136 -9.43 9.52 -8.22
CA PRO A 136 -9.93 10.49 -9.21
C PRO A 136 -11.44 10.34 -9.42
N ILE A 137 -12.26 10.84 -8.48
CA ILE A 137 -13.74 10.66 -8.52
C ILE A 137 -14.47 11.39 -9.67
N HIS A 138 -13.88 12.45 -10.21
CA HIS A 138 -14.43 13.18 -11.36
C HIS A 138 -13.54 12.96 -12.58
N PHE A 139 -13.88 12.02 -13.42
CA PHE A 139 -13.21 11.77 -14.68
C PHE A 139 -13.96 12.51 -15.81
N PRO A 140 -13.26 13.19 -16.76
CA PRO A 140 -11.80 13.25 -16.91
C PRO A 140 -11.09 14.36 -16.12
N GLU A 141 -11.78 15.29 -15.48
CA GLU A 141 -11.22 16.52 -14.89
C GLU A 141 -10.16 16.24 -13.81
N HIS A 142 -10.35 15.16 -13.05
CA HIS A 142 -9.44 14.77 -11.97
C HIS A 142 -8.39 13.74 -12.40
N PHE A 143 -8.11 13.64 -13.70
CA PHE A 143 -7.23 12.60 -14.22
C PHE A 143 -6.17 13.16 -15.18
N PRO A 144 -4.87 12.75 -15.10
CA PRO A 144 -3.85 13.18 -16.03
C PRO A 144 -4.18 12.72 -17.47
N VAL A 145 -4.10 13.64 -18.43
CA VAL A 145 -4.50 13.36 -19.83
C VAL A 145 -3.63 12.30 -20.47
N ASP A 146 -2.32 12.34 -20.20
CA ASP A 146 -1.31 11.46 -20.84
C ASP A 146 -1.12 10.13 -20.11
N CYS A 147 -1.97 9.84 -19.12
CA CYS A 147 -1.84 8.64 -18.31
C CYS A 147 -2.26 7.39 -19.10
N GLN A 148 -1.36 6.42 -19.17
CA GLN A 148 -1.58 5.11 -19.80
C GLN A 148 -1.62 3.97 -18.78
N VAL A 149 -1.07 4.20 -17.59
CA VAL A 149 -0.95 3.24 -16.50
C VAL A 149 -1.55 3.79 -15.23
N ILE A 150 -2.35 2.98 -14.55
CA ILE A 150 -2.92 3.32 -13.24
C ILE A 150 -2.40 2.32 -12.21
N VAL A 151 -1.83 2.85 -11.13
CA VAL A 151 -1.46 2.07 -9.93
C VAL A 151 -2.37 2.50 -8.79
N ASP A 152 -3.29 1.62 -8.43
CA ASP A 152 -4.29 1.84 -7.39
C ASP A 152 -3.91 1.08 -6.12
N LEU A 153 -3.60 1.82 -5.06
CA LEU A 153 -3.16 1.29 -3.77
C LEU A 153 -4.30 1.28 -2.73
N THR A 154 -5.55 1.37 -3.19
CA THR A 154 -6.71 1.30 -2.29
C THR A 154 -7.34 -0.09 -2.32
N GLY A 155 -7.64 -0.63 -1.14
CA GLY A 155 -8.50 -1.80 -0.99
C GLY A 155 -9.93 -1.42 -0.59
N GLU A 156 -10.06 -0.24 0.01
CA GLU A 156 -11.28 0.26 0.64
C GLU A 156 -12.18 1.09 -0.29
N MET A 157 -11.74 1.42 -1.49
CA MET A 157 -12.50 2.24 -2.44
C MET A 157 -12.52 1.61 -3.82
N SER A 158 -13.67 1.61 -4.47
CA SER A 158 -13.78 1.15 -5.86
C SER A 158 -13.09 2.13 -6.82
N ALA A 159 -12.39 1.58 -7.81
CA ALA A 159 -11.82 2.37 -8.88
C ALA A 159 -12.92 3.02 -9.75
N VAL A 160 -12.62 4.18 -10.32
CA VAL A 160 -13.52 4.87 -11.23
C VAL A 160 -13.49 4.19 -12.60
N LYS A 161 -14.54 3.46 -12.96
CA LYS A 161 -14.58 2.65 -14.19
C LYS A 161 -14.19 3.42 -15.45
N ALA A 162 -14.63 4.69 -15.56
CA ALA A 162 -14.32 5.52 -16.72
C ALA A 162 -12.81 5.79 -16.87
N SER A 163 -12.07 5.90 -15.76
CA SER A 163 -10.62 6.12 -15.80
C SER A 163 -9.84 4.89 -16.24
N LEU A 164 -10.39 3.68 -16.11
CA LEU A 164 -9.73 2.43 -16.48
C LEU A 164 -9.76 2.16 -17.99
N LYS A 165 -10.71 2.74 -18.71
CA LYS A 165 -10.93 2.43 -20.13
C LYS A 165 -9.71 2.78 -20.99
N GLY A 166 -9.15 1.76 -21.65
CA GLY A 166 -7.99 1.90 -22.53
C GLY A 166 -6.66 2.09 -21.81
N ARG A 167 -6.61 1.83 -20.50
CA ARG A 167 -5.41 1.95 -19.66
C ARG A 167 -5.06 0.63 -19.01
N ARG A 168 -3.78 0.43 -18.73
CA ARG A 168 -3.32 -0.71 -17.92
C ARG A 168 -3.54 -0.38 -16.46
N TYR A 169 -4.16 -1.29 -15.75
CA TYR A 169 -4.53 -1.12 -14.36
C TYR A 169 -3.80 -2.15 -13.50
N TYR A 170 -3.16 -1.66 -12.46
CA TYR A 170 -2.49 -2.47 -11.44
C TYR A 170 -3.08 -2.11 -10.08
N ASN A 171 -3.52 -3.11 -9.35
CA ASN A 171 -4.01 -2.93 -7.99
C ASN A 171 -3.14 -3.70 -7.00
N ALA A 172 -2.59 -2.99 -6.03
CA ALA A 172 -2.05 -3.54 -4.80
C ALA A 172 -2.85 -2.92 -3.65
N GLY A 173 -4.07 -3.43 -3.45
CA GLY A 173 -5.01 -2.87 -2.49
C GLY A 173 -4.59 -3.14 -1.06
N CYS A 174 -4.69 -2.13 -0.20
CA CYS A 174 -4.73 -2.29 1.25
C CYS A 174 -5.72 -1.31 1.86
N ILE A 175 -6.19 -1.59 3.08
CA ILE A 175 -7.04 -0.65 3.82
C ILE A 175 -6.21 0.58 4.25
N ASP A 176 -6.89 1.72 4.40
CA ASP A 176 -6.23 3.00 4.73
C ASP A 176 -5.34 2.86 5.97
N ARG A 177 -4.28 3.68 6.05
CA ARG A 177 -3.22 3.71 7.08
C ARG A 177 -2.16 2.59 6.97
N LEU A 178 -2.44 1.46 6.34
CA LEU A 178 -1.48 0.38 6.11
C LEU A 178 -0.76 0.54 4.75
N MET A 179 0.18 -0.35 4.47
CA MET A 179 0.79 -0.51 3.15
C MET A 179 0.33 -1.83 2.52
N PRO A 180 0.28 -1.90 1.18
CA PRO A 180 0.08 -3.16 0.49
C PRO A 180 1.18 -4.18 0.79
N ASP A 181 0.90 -5.42 0.46
CA ASP A 181 1.88 -6.51 0.56
C ASP A 181 3.16 -6.18 -0.24
N PRO A 182 4.37 -6.30 0.38
CA PRO A 182 5.64 -5.99 -0.28
C PRO A 182 5.87 -6.77 -1.57
N VAL A 183 5.44 -8.04 -1.63
CA VAL A 183 5.59 -8.90 -2.82
C VAL A 183 4.72 -8.38 -3.97
N ALA A 184 3.48 -7.95 -3.67
CA ALA A 184 2.60 -7.36 -4.66
C ALA A 184 3.17 -6.03 -5.19
N LEU A 185 3.70 -5.17 -4.30
CA LEU A 185 4.34 -3.92 -4.69
C LEU A 185 5.58 -4.15 -5.54
N GLU A 186 6.45 -5.11 -5.16
CA GLU A 186 7.64 -5.47 -5.93
C GLU A 186 7.28 -5.95 -7.33
N GLY A 187 6.30 -6.85 -7.46
CA GLY A 187 5.84 -7.36 -8.75
C GLY A 187 5.35 -6.27 -9.69
N ILE A 188 4.58 -5.30 -9.16
CA ILE A 188 4.12 -4.13 -9.91
C ILE A 188 5.31 -3.23 -10.27
N ALA A 189 6.16 -2.88 -9.31
CA ALA A 189 7.31 -2.01 -9.53
C ALA A 189 8.25 -2.60 -10.58
N ARG A 190 8.61 -3.88 -10.48
CA ARG A 190 9.45 -4.60 -11.44
C ARG A 190 8.86 -4.60 -12.86
N THR A 191 7.55 -4.71 -12.98
CA THR A 191 6.87 -4.62 -14.27
C THR A 191 6.97 -3.22 -14.84
N LEU A 192 6.75 -2.19 -14.02
CA LEU A 192 6.73 -0.79 -14.43
C LEU A 192 8.12 -0.19 -14.66
N LEU A 193 9.16 -0.74 -14.04
CA LEU A 193 10.55 -0.34 -14.30
C LEU A 193 11.02 -0.70 -15.72
N LYS A 194 10.33 -1.62 -16.40
CA LYS A 194 10.59 -1.95 -17.81
C LYS A 194 9.92 -0.97 -18.78
N GLU A 195 9.03 -0.14 -18.30
CA GLU A 195 8.35 0.87 -19.11
C GLU A 195 9.27 2.05 -19.40
N ARG A 196 9.06 2.68 -20.55
CA ARG A 196 9.73 3.92 -20.89
C ARG A 196 9.26 5.05 -19.98
N GLU A 197 10.13 6.02 -19.70
CA GLU A 197 9.80 7.16 -18.83
C GLU A 197 8.74 8.11 -19.40
N ASP A 198 8.49 8.05 -20.71
CA ASP A 198 7.44 8.84 -21.37
C ASP A 198 6.03 8.23 -21.24
N VAL A 199 5.93 7.02 -20.70
CA VAL A 199 4.65 6.39 -20.39
C VAL A 199 4.07 7.04 -19.14
N GLY A 200 2.98 7.80 -19.29
CA GLY A 200 2.29 8.45 -18.18
C GLY A 200 1.70 7.43 -17.20
N MET A 201 2.07 7.55 -15.92
CA MET A 201 1.68 6.64 -14.84
C MET A 201 0.99 7.42 -13.72
N TYR A 202 -0.26 7.07 -13.39
CA TYR A 202 -1.00 7.63 -12.26
C TYR A 202 -0.95 6.70 -11.06
N ILE A 203 -0.23 7.11 -10.04
CA ILE A 203 -0.07 6.38 -8.78
C ILE A 203 -0.99 7.02 -7.75
N HIS A 204 -1.99 6.30 -7.27
CA HIS A 204 -2.92 6.86 -6.31
C HIS A 204 -3.26 5.93 -5.15
N CYS A 205 -3.62 6.53 -4.04
CA CYS A 205 -4.35 5.90 -2.95
C CYS A 205 -5.62 6.70 -2.66
N ALA A 206 -6.24 6.53 -1.51
CA ALA A 206 -7.43 7.32 -1.18
C ALA A 206 -7.14 8.82 -1.11
N ASN A 207 -6.08 9.22 -0.41
CA ASN A 207 -5.72 10.62 -0.15
C ASN A 207 -4.57 11.14 -1.02
N GLY A 208 -3.75 10.29 -1.60
CA GLY A 208 -2.59 10.71 -2.38
C GLY A 208 -1.42 11.21 -1.54
N HIS A 209 -1.24 10.70 -0.32
CA HIS A 209 -0.22 11.16 0.64
C HIS A 209 0.82 10.08 0.96
N GLY A 210 0.43 8.99 1.68
CA GLY A 210 1.32 7.96 2.20
C GLY A 210 1.60 6.86 1.19
N ARG A 211 0.66 5.93 1.01
CA ARG A 211 0.82 4.74 0.15
C ARG A 211 1.33 5.07 -1.25
N SER A 212 0.69 6.04 -1.91
CA SER A 212 1.09 6.49 -3.25
C SER A 212 2.44 7.21 -3.25
N GLY A 213 2.77 7.93 -2.16
CA GLY A 213 4.07 8.57 -1.99
C GLY A 213 5.19 7.54 -1.87
N VAL A 214 5.02 6.51 -1.03
CA VAL A 214 6.02 5.44 -0.86
C VAL A 214 6.23 4.67 -2.18
N PHE A 215 5.15 4.31 -2.89
CA PHE A 215 5.32 3.60 -4.17
C PHE A 215 6.03 4.46 -5.22
N ALA A 216 5.71 5.76 -5.30
CA ALA A 216 6.44 6.69 -6.17
C ALA A 216 7.92 6.82 -5.76
N ALA A 217 8.22 6.83 -4.45
CA ALA A 217 9.58 6.85 -3.94
C ALA A 217 10.36 5.58 -4.33
N ILE A 218 9.75 4.39 -4.21
CA ILE A 218 10.33 3.13 -4.69
C ILE A 218 10.72 3.24 -6.17
N MET A 219 9.82 3.78 -6.99
CA MET A 219 10.08 3.95 -8.44
C MET A 219 11.22 4.93 -8.71
N LEU A 220 11.31 6.05 -7.98
CA LEU A 220 12.38 7.04 -8.12
C LEU A 220 13.74 6.47 -7.72
N VAL A 221 13.83 5.79 -6.58
CA VAL A 221 15.07 5.13 -6.12
C VAL A 221 15.49 4.04 -7.10
N SER A 222 14.56 3.19 -7.53
CA SER A 222 14.86 2.10 -8.45
C SER A 222 15.27 2.56 -9.85
N ARG A 223 14.86 3.78 -10.26
CA ARG A 223 15.32 4.43 -11.50
C ARG A 223 16.62 5.21 -11.34
N GLY A 224 17.18 5.26 -10.14
CA GLY A 224 18.41 6.02 -9.85
C GLY A 224 18.23 7.54 -9.91
N VAL A 225 17.02 8.05 -9.76
CA VAL A 225 16.73 9.50 -9.72
C VAL A 225 17.18 10.11 -8.40
N VAL A 226 17.05 9.34 -7.33
CA VAL A 226 17.46 9.68 -5.95
C VAL A 226 18.14 8.47 -5.31
N GLU A 227 18.89 8.68 -4.23
CA GLU A 227 19.70 7.63 -3.61
C GLU A 227 18.90 6.69 -2.73
N ASP A 228 17.98 7.23 -1.93
CA ASP A 228 17.19 6.48 -0.94
C ASP A 228 15.76 7.03 -0.78
N LEU A 229 14.98 6.42 0.14
CA LEU A 229 13.59 6.83 0.40
C LEU A 229 13.48 8.19 1.09
N ASP A 230 14.47 8.60 1.86
CA ASP A 230 14.45 9.90 2.54
C ASP A 230 14.66 11.03 1.53
N ASP A 231 15.58 10.84 0.61
CA ASP A 231 15.79 11.77 -0.51
C ASP A 231 14.59 11.78 -1.46
N ALA A 232 13.98 10.60 -1.72
CA ALA A 232 12.75 10.51 -2.47
C ALA A 232 11.61 11.29 -1.77
N LYS A 233 11.52 11.22 -0.45
CA LYS A 233 10.50 11.95 0.33
C LYS A 233 10.67 13.46 0.22
N LYS A 234 11.91 13.95 0.28
CA LYS A 234 12.23 15.38 0.07
C LYS A 234 11.83 15.80 -1.35
N TYR A 235 12.29 15.07 -2.35
CA TYR A 235 12.00 15.32 -3.77
C TYR A 235 10.49 15.37 -4.03
N LEU A 236 9.74 14.38 -3.52
CA LEU A 236 8.29 14.30 -3.71
C LEU A 236 7.57 15.44 -3.00
N LYS A 237 8.02 15.85 -1.80
CA LYS A 237 7.43 16.97 -1.06
C LYS A 237 7.57 18.31 -1.77
N GLU A 238 8.65 18.53 -2.52
CA GLU A 238 8.83 19.73 -3.35
C GLU A 238 7.78 19.81 -4.48
N LYS A 239 7.34 18.67 -5.01
CA LYS A 239 6.36 18.57 -6.09
C LYS A 239 4.92 18.50 -5.56
N ARG A 240 4.74 17.83 -4.43
CA ARG A 240 3.46 17.62 -3.78
C ARG A 240 3.63 17.74 -2.25
N ALA A 241 3.43 18.94 -1.71
CA ALA A 241 3.72 19.28 -0.32
C ALA A 241 2.98 18.41 0.72
N VAL A 242 1.85 17.80 0.34
CA VAL A 242 1.05 16.94 1.21
C VAL A 242 1.57 15.51 1.33
N ILE A 243 2.62 15.14 0.59
CA ILE A 243 3.27 13.84 0.73
C ILE A 243 3.79 13.69 2.15
N ASN A 244 3.29 12.65 2.81
CA ASN A 244 3.76 12.27 4.12
C ASN A 244 3.40 10.80 4.38
N TRP A 245 4.36 10.03 4.87
CA TRP A 245 4.16 8.65 5.27
C TRP A 245 4.78 8.37 6.63
N GLN A 246 4.27 7.35 7.30
CA GLN A 246 4.70 6.90 8.61
C GLN A 246 5.90 5.95 8.49
N GLU A 247 6.61 5.73 9.59
CA GLU A 247 7.80 4.88 9.65
C GLU A 247 7.51 3.46 9.11
N HIS A 248 6.43 2.82 9.59
CA HIS A 248 6.06 1.49 9.13
C HIS A 248 5.75 1.42 7.61
N GLN A 249 5.36 2.54 6.98
CA GLN A 249 5.16 2.60 5.53
C GLN A 249 6.51 2.72 4.82
N GLN A 250 7.48 3.40 5.43
CA GLN A 250 8.86 3.47 4.94
C GLN A 250 9.52 2.08 4.99
N ASP A 251 9.38 1.34 6.10
CA ASP A 251 9.91 -0.01 6.26
C ASP A 251 9.50 -0.93 5.09
N VAL A 252 8.23 -0.86 4.66
CA VAL A 252 7.76 -1.61 3.49
C VAL A 252 8.46 -1.14 2.21
N GLY A 253 8.64 0.16 2.05
CA GLY A 253 9.35 0.70 0.90
C GLY A 253 10.78 0.17 0.81
N GLU A 254 11.48 0.11 1.95
CA GLU A 254 12.84 -0.44 2.05
C GLU A 254 12.87 -1.94 1.75
N GLU A 255 11.90 -2.70 2.28
CA GLU A 255 11.77 -4.13 1.98
C GLU A 255 11.59 -4.37 0.48
N VAL A 256 10.72 -3.61 -0.19
CA VAL A 256 10.49 -3.70 -1.65
C VAL A 256 11.78 -3.38 -2.42
N LEU A 257 12.51 -2.33 -2.01
CA LEU A 257 13.79 -1.98 -2.65
C LEU A 257 14.84 -3.08 -2.50
N MET A 258 14.92 -3.73 -1.34
CA MET A 258 15.80 -4.88 -1.14
C MET A 258 15.42 -6.05 -2.06
N MET A 259 14.13 -6.34 -2.22
CA MET A 259 13.64 -7.40 -3.11
C MET A 259 13.99 -7.09 -4.58
N LEU A 260 13.81 -5.86 -5.04
CA LEU A 260 14.16 -5.42 -6.40
C LEU A 260 15.66 -5.54 -6.68
N LYS A 261 16.52 -5.17 -5.72
CA LYS A 261 17.99 -5.30 -5.84
C LYS A 261 18.44 -6.76 -5.95
N ARG A 262 17.84 -7.68 -5.22
CA ARG A 262 18.16 -9.11 -5.31
C ARG A 262 17.87 -9.69 -6.69
N HIS A 263 16.75 -9.33 -7.28
CA HIS A 263 16.40 -9.78 -8.64
C HIS A 263 17.35 -9.25 -9.72
N THR A 264 17.89 -8.05 -9.57
CA THR A 264 18.87 -7.50 -10.52
C THR A 264 20.23 -8.21 -10.38
N ASN A 265 20.68 -8.49 -9.18
CA ASN A 265 21.97 -9.15 -8.93
C ASN A 265 21.95 -10.65 -9.28
N GLY A 266 20.89 -11.39 -8.94
CA GLY A 266 20.73 -12.80 -9.28
C GLY A 266 20.62 -13.06 -10.78
N GLY A 267 20.07 -12.11 -11.55
CA GLY A 267 20.03 -12.17 -13.01
C GLY A 267 21.41 -12.12 -13.67
N HIS A 268 22.36 -11.38 -13.10
CA HIS A 268 23.74 -11.31 -13.60
C HIS A 268 24.56 -12.57 -13.31
N ALA A 269 24.34 -13.22 -12.16
CA ALA A 269 25.02 -14.48 -11.82
C ALA A 269 24.60 -15.66 -12.73
N ALA A 270 23.34 -15.69 -13.16
CA ALA A 270 22.82 -16.74 -14.04
C ALA A 270 23.31 -16.62 -15.50
N VAL A 271 23.66 -15.42 -15.96
CA VAL A 271 24.22 -15.18 -17.30
C VAL A 271 25.71 -15.49 -17.34
N ALA A 272 26.46 -15.14 -16.30
CA ALA A 272 27.90 -15.39 -16.22
C ALA A 272 28.28 -16.88 -16.15
N ASN A 273 27.37 -17.76 -15.76
CA ASN A 273 27.58 -19.23 -15.73
C ASN A 273 27.18 -19.97 -17.01
N ARG A 274 26.87 -19.24 -18.10
CA ARG A 274 26.48 -19.82 -19.41
C ARG A 274 27.47 -19.50 -20.55
N GLU A 275 28.56 -18.82 -20.25
CA GLU A 275 29.73 -18.64 -21.14
C GLU A 275 30.89 -19.54 -20.67
#